data_0ae70604e62a01128bac640f72f9247b
#
_entry.id   0ae70604e62a01128bac640f72f9247b
#
_cell.length_a   1.000
_cell.length_b   1.000
_cell.length_c   1.000
_cell.angle_alpha   90.00
_cell.angle_beta   90.00
_cell.angle_gamma   90.00
#
_symmetry.space_group_name_H-M   'P 1'
#
loop_
_entity.id
_entity.type
_entity.pdbx_description
1 polymer ?
#
loop_
_entity_poly.entity_id
_entity_poly.type
_entity_poly.pdbx_seq_one_letter_code
_entity_poly.pdbx_strand_id
1 'polypeptide(L)'
;GILLDRPQARQHGAEVIGLCYNTTMEILNNDYRDMVACLQKEGVEFMLVGGYAVALHGWPRTTMDIDFWILANPENAKAVMRAIKAFGAPLMDLTEEDFHKPGMVFQIGNEPQRIDIVSAIDGVDYSEAVKRAERMTVDGFDIKVISLDDLIVNKRASGRPKDVADALSLERIREKRNG
;
A
#
# COMPACT_ATOMS: atom_id res chain seq x y z
N GLY A 1 1.92 -19.04 -9.13
CA GLY A 1 0.75 -18.19 -9.23
C GLY A 1 -0.48 -18.99 -9.63
N ILE A 2 -1.49 -19.03 -8.77
CA ILE A 2 -2.79 -19.63 -9.09
C ILE A 2 -3.73 -18.46 -9.38
N LEU A 3 -4.15 -18.35 -10.64
CA LEU A 3 -5.22 -17.46 -11.09
C LEU A 3 -6.54 -17.96 -10.47
N LEU A 4 -7.15 -17.17 -9.60
CA LEU A 4 -8.54 -17.31 -9.28
C LEU A 4 -9.33 -16.37 -10.19
N ASP A 5 -9.95 -16.96 -11.20
CA ASP A 5 -10.90 -16.31 -12.09
C ASP A 5 -12.15 -15.96 -11.27
N ARG A 6 -12.39 -14.66 -10.99
CA ARG A 6 -13.70 -14.22 -10.52
C ARG A 6 -14.57 -13.94 -11.74
N PRO A 7 -15.83 -14.36 -11.76
CA PRO A 7 -16.70 -14.10 -12.90
C PRO A 7 -16.89 -12.59 -13.10
N GLN A 8 -16.60 -12.14 -14.31
CA GLN A 8 -16.79 -10.76 -14.75
C GLN A 8 -18.27 -10.38 -14.63
N ALA A 9 -18.55 -9.31 -13.89
CA ALA A 9 -19.85 -8.66 -13.89
C ALA A 9 -20.12 -8.07 -15.28
N ARG A 10 -21.24 -8.45 -15.85
CA ARG A 10 -21.69 -8.01 -17.18
C ARG A 10 -21.89 -6.50 -17.21
N GLN A 11 -21.23 -5.87 -18.18
CA GLN A 11 -21.52 -4.50 -18.60
C GLN A 11 -22.93 -4.44 -19.20
N HIS A 12 -23.77 -3.59 -18.67
CA HIS A 12 -24.99 -3.13 -19.33
C HIS A 12 -24.86 -1.64 -19.65
N GLY A 13 -25.03 -1.39 -20.89
CA GLY A 13 -25.33 -0.26 -21.72
C GLY A 13 -25.33 1.16 -21.13
N ALA A 14 -24.65 2.00 -21.87
CA ALA A 14 -24.64 3.44 -21.78
C ALA A 14 -26.04 4.04 -21.98
N GLU A 15 -26.42 4.98 -21.11
CA GLU A 15 -27.28 6.10 -21.51
C GLU A 15 -26.62 7.41 -21.10
N VAL A 16 -26.40 8.24 -22.11
CA VAL A 16 -25.87 9.60 -22.05
C VAL A 16 -26.99 10.54 -21.67
N ILE A 17 -26.94 11.18 -20.50
CA ILE A 17 -27.56 12.49 -20.29
C ILE A 17 -26.76 13.28 -19.23
N GLY A 18 -26.15 14.35 -19.66
CA GLY A 18 -26.02 15.64 -19.02
C GLY A 18 -25.30 15.79 -17.69
N LEU A 19 -24.05 16.28 -17.74
CA LEU A 19 -23.42 17.27 -16.84
C LEU A 19 -23.52 17.06 -15.32
N CYS A 20 -22.45 16.50 -14.77
CA CYS A 20 -21.65 17.13 -13.71
C CYS A 20 -20.35 16.35 -13.63
N TYR A 21 -19.26 16.94 -14.07
CA TYR A 21 -17.92 16.39 -13.90
C TYR A 21 -17.52 16.48 -12.43
N ASN A 22 -17.95 15.50 -11.65
CA ASN A 22 -17.33 15.12 -10.38
C ASN A 22 -16.77 13.73 -10.57
N THR A 23 -15.86 13.59 -11.52
CA THR A 23 -15.04 12.40 -11.59
C THR A 23 -13.99 12.53 -10.50
N THR A 24 -14.32 12.08 -9.30
CA THR A 24 -13.33 11.79 -8.29
C THR A 24 -12.49 10.68 -8.89
N MET A 25 -11.29 11.01 -9.38
CA MET A 25 -10.35 9.98 -9.87
C MET A 25 -10.05 9.05 -8.71
N GLU A 26 -10.54 7.82 -8.78
CA GLU A 26 -10.19 6.78 -7.82
C GLU A 26 -8.69 6.47 -7.97
N ILE A 27 -7.96 6.55 -6.86
CA ILE A 27 -6.52 6.29 -6.79
C ILE A 27 -6.26 4.79 -6.70
N LEU A 28 -7.12 4.08 -5.94
CA LEU A 28 -7.02 2.65 -5.70
C LEU A 28 -7.96 1.87 -6.64
N ASN A 29 -7.45 0.80 -7.24
CA ASN A 29 -8.32 -0.16 -7.91
C ASN A 29 -9.18 -0.96 -6.90
N ASN A 30 -10.14 -1.74 -7.39
CA ASN A 30 -11.08 -2.47 -6.54
C ASN A 30 -10.38 -3.44 -5.58
N ASP A 31 -9.37 -4.19 -6.03
CA ASP A 31 -8.64 -5.15 -5.20
C ASP A 31 -7.87 -4.44 -4.09
N TYR A 32 -7.27 -3.29 -4.37
CA TYR A 32 -6.55 -2.49 -3.37
C TYR A 32 -7.50 -1.90 -2.34
N ARG A 33 -8.68 -1.43 -2.76
CA ARG A 33 -9.75 -0.96 -1.85
C ARG A 33 -10.23 -2.09 -0.95
N ASP A 34 -10.49 -3.28 -1.52
CA ASP A 34 -10.92 -4.46 -0.77
C ASP A 34 -9.86 -4.88 0.25
N MET A 35 -8.57 -4.86 -0.13
CA MET A 35 -7.49 -5.17 0.82
C MET A 35 -7.40 -4.14 1.94
N VAL A 36 -7.46 -2.84 1.65
CA VAL A 36 -7.48 -1.79 2.68
C VAL A 36 -8.65 -2.00 3.64
N ALA A 37 -9.85 -2.29 3.11
CA ALA A 37 -11.03 -2.56 3.92
C ALA A 37 -10.83 -3.79 4.83
N CYS A 38 -10.24 -4.87 4.31
CA CYS A 38 -9.93 -6.07 5.10
C CYS A 38 -8.91 -5.78 6.21
N LEU A 39 -7.82 -5.08 5.89
CA LEU A 39 -6.78 -4.70 6.86
C LEU A 39 -7.36 -3.84 7.99
N GLN A 40 -8.18 -2.85 7.66
CA GLN A 40 -8.82 -1.97 8.66
C GLN A 40 -9.86 -2.71 9.49
N LYS A 41 -10.71 -3.53 8.88
CA LYS A 41 -11.75 -4.30 9.57
C LYS A 41 -11.16 -5.27 10.59
N GLU A 42 -10.05 -5.91 10.25
CA GLU A 42 -9.38 -6.87 11.14
C GLU A 42 -8.43 -6.19 12.15
N GLY A 43 -8.34 -4.86 12.13
CA GLY A 43 -7.53 -4.09 13.08
C GLY A 43 -6.03 -4.23 12.86
N VAL A 44 -5.59 -4.45 11.62
CA VAL A 44 -4.17 -4.56 11.30
C VAL A 44 -3.45 -3.22 11.50
N GLU A 45 -2.32 -3.26 12.19
CA GLU A 45 -1.39 -2.14 12.26
C GLU A 45 -0.52 -2.12 11.01
N PHE A 46 -0.73 -1.14 10.13
CA PHE A 46 0.00 -1.00 8.88
C PHE A 46 0.18 0.46 8.45
N MET A 47 1.13 0.69 7.57
CA MET A 47 1.35 1.93 6.83
C MET A 47 1.44 1.65 5.34
N LEU A 48 0.95 2.57 4.52
CA LEU A 48 1.16 2.58 3.10
C LEU A 48 2.57 3.11 2.80
N VAL A 49 3.32 2.37 2.01
CA VAL A 49 4.70 2.69 1.61
C VAL A 49 4.85 2.57 0.08
N GLY A 50 6.05 2.57 -0.44
CA GLY A 50 6.33 2.29 -1.85
C GLY A 50 5.85 3.36 -2.82
N GLY A 51 5.51 2.94 -4.04
CA GLY A 51 5.16 3.83 -5.14
C GLY A 51 3.90 4.66 -4.90
N TYR A 52 2.88 4.09 -4.25
CA TYR A 52 1.66 4.82 -3.88
C TYR A 52 1.95 5.94 -2.86
N ALA A 53 2.82 5.69 -1.88
CA ALA A 53 3.24 6.74 -0.95
C ALA A 53 3.99 7.86 -1.67
N VAL A 54 4.84 7.56 -2.65
CA VAL A 54 5.52 8.56 -3.49
C VAL A 54 4.49 9.44 -4.21
N ALA A 55 3.47 8.84 -4.81
CA ALA A 55 2.40 9.58 -5.50
C ALA A 55 1.59 10.45 -4.54
N LEU A 56 1.22 9.92 -3.37
CA LEU A 56 0.46 10.65 -2.34
C LEU A 56 1.23 11.82 -1.74
N HIS A 57 2.55 11.75 -1.69
CA HIS A 57 3.40 12.89 -1.29
C HIS A 57 3.54 13.96 -2.37
N GLY A 58 2.98 13.76 -3.56
CA GLY A 58 2.87 14.77 -4.60
C GLY A 58 3.83 14.60 -5.77
N TRP A 59 4.56 13.48 -5.86
CA TRP A 59 5.34 13.17 -7.04
C TRP A 59 4.53 12.25 -7.97
N PRO A 60 4.04 12.74 -9.13
CA PRO A 60 3.26 11.94 -10.07
C PRO A 60 4.08 10.74 -10.52
N ARG A 61 3.55 9.56 -10.29
CA ARG A 61 4.20 8.31 -10.64
C ARG A 61 3.17 7.26 -11.00
N THR A 62 3.40 6.57 -12.11
CA THR A 62 2.67 5.34 -12.41
C THR A 62 3.27 4.22 -11.57
N THR A 63 2.44 3.63 -10.72
CA THR A 63 2.78 2.43 -9.96
C THR A 63 1.66 1.43 -10.11
N MET A 64 2.02 0.16 -10.23
CA MET A 64 1.07 -0.93 -10.42
C MET A 64 0.98 -1.83 -9.19
N ASP A 65 1.96 -1.76 -8.30
CA ASP A 65 1.99 -2.51 -7.05
C ASP A 65 1.64 -1.59 -5.89
N ILE A 66 0.87 -2.10 -4.94
CA ILE A 66 0.61 -1.42 -3.68
C ILE A 66 1.33 -2.14 -2.54
N ASP A 67 2.02 -1.38 -1.70
CA ASP A 67 2.87 -1.89 -0.64
C ASP A 67 2.31 -1.51 0.73
N PHE A 68 1.92 -2.50 1.53
CA PHE A 68 1.48 -2.35 2.91
C PHE A 68 2.57 -2.83 3.87
N TRP A 69 3.14 -1.92 4.63
CA TRP A 69 4.13 -2.24 5.65
C TRP A 69 3.44 -2.46 6.99
N ILE A 70 3.51 -3.68 7.51
CA ILE A 70 2.85 -4.11 8.74
C ILE A 70 3.81 -4.07 9.94
N LEU A 71 3.27 -3.83 11.13
CA LEU A 71 3.99 -4.07 12.37
C LEU A 71 4.23 -5.57 12.55
N ALA A 72 5.50 -5.97 12.64
CA ALA A 72 5.90 -7.37 12.84
C ALA A 72 5.86 -7.73 14.32
N ASN A 73 4.78 -8.35 14.77
CA ASN A 73 4.64 -8.96 16.09
C ASN A 73 3.54 -10.04 16.08
N PRO A 74 3.48 -10.92 17.10
CA PRO A 74 2.52 -12.01 17.14
C PRO A 74 1.05 -11.59 17.10
N GLU A 75 0.68 -10.49 17.72
CA GLU A 75 -0.72 -10.03 17.77
C GLU A 75 -1.17 -9.49 16.42
N ASN A 76 -0.34 -8.62 15.82
CA ASN A 76 -0.64 -8.07 14.50
C ASN A 76 -0.62 -9.15 13.41
N ALA A 77 0.27 -10.14 13.53
CA ALA A 77 0.32 -11.28 12.62
C ALA A 77 -1.01 -12.04 12.54
N LYS A 78 -1.69 -12.25 13.66
CA LYS A 78 -3.03 -12.85 13.69
C LYS A 78 -4.05 -12.00 12.93
N ALA A 79 -4.02 -10.69 13.12
CA ALA A 79 -4.89 -9.76 12.39
C ALA A 79 -4.59 -9.77 10.89
N VAL A 80 -3.33 -9.78 10.49
CA VAL A 80 -2.89 -9.89 9.09
C VAL A 80 -3.41 -11.17 8.45
N MET A 81 -3.28 -12.31 9.12
CA MET A 81 -3.78 -13.59 8.61
C MET A 81 -5.31 -13.58 8.41
N ARG A 82 -6.05 -12.99 9.36
CA ARG A 82 -7.51 -12.82 9.19
C ARG A 82 -7.85 -11.91 8.02
N ALA A 83 -7.12 -10.81 7.84
CA ALA A 83 -7.34 -9.90 6.74
C ALA A 83 -7.06 -10.55 5.37
N ILE A 84 -5.97 -11.29 5.22
CA ILE A 84 -5.64 -12.03 3.99
C ILE A 84 -6.72 -13.06 3.68
N LYS A 85 -7.18 -13.80 4.70
CA LYS A 85 -8.27 -14.76 4.56
C LYS A 85 -9.61 -14.10 4.18
N ALA A 86 -9.94 -12.98 4.80
CA ALA A 86 -11.16 -12.22 4.51
C ALA A 86 -11.13 -11.64 3.08
N PHE A 87 -9.96 -11.23 2.60
CA PHE A 87 -9.74 -10.80 1.22
C PHE A 87 -9.95 -11.93 0.21
N GLY A 88 -9.77 -13.19 0.64
CA GLY A 88 -9.94 -14.37 -0.20
C GLY A 88 -8.68 -14.78 -0.95
N ALA A 89 -7.51 -14.33 -0.52
CA ALA A 89 -6.24 -14.82 -1.05
C ALA A 89 -5.92 -16.20 -0.47
N PRO A 90 -5.32 -17.11 -1.27
CA PRO A 90 -4.89 -18.41 -0.78
C PRO A 90 -3.73 -18.24 0.20
N LEU A 91 -3.85 -18.84 1.38
CA LEU A 91 -2.81 -18.76 2.41
C LEU A 91 -1.64 -19.70 2.11
N MET A 92 -1.86 -20.77 1.36
CA MET A 92 -0.85 -21.81 1.05
C MET A 92 -0.15 -22.27 2.34
N ASP A 93 1.19 -22.20 2.38
CA ASP A 93 2.00 -22.54 3.56
C ASP A 93 2.24 -21.36 4.52
N LEU A 94 1.56 -20.22 4.30
CA LEU A 94 1.70 -19.03 5.10
C LEU A 94 1.14 -19.23 6.51
N THR A 95 1.95 -18.90 7.50
CA THR A 95 1.61 -19.02 8.93
C THR A 95 1.68 -17.67 9.63
N GLU A 96 1.10 -17.57 10.82
CA GLU A 96 1.24 -16.36 11.66
C GLU A 96 2.71 -16.05 11.97
N GLU A 97 3.52 -17.08 12.18
CA GLU A 97 4.94 -16.93 12.55
C GLU A 97 5.76 -16.19 11.50
N ASP A 98 5.34 -16.27 10.22
CA ASP A 98 6.00 -15.58 9.12
C ASP A 98 5.95 -14.05 9.30
N PHE A 99 4.94 -13.54 9.99
CA PHE A 99 4.76 -12.11 10.26
C PHE A 99 5.22 -11.68 11.66
N HIS A 100 5.77 -12.57 12.48
CA HIS A 100 6.26 -12.23 13.83
C HIS A 100 7.53 -11.39 13.79
N LYS A 101 8.31 -11.48 12.71
CA LYS A 101 9.62 -10.86 12.59
C LYS A 101 9.72 -10.01 11.33
N PRO A 102 10.56 -8.97 11.33
CA PRO A 102 10.89 -8.24 10.13
C PRO A 102 11.54 -9.12 9.05
N GLY A 103 11.26 -8.81 7.78
CA GLY A 103 11.89 -9.46 6.62
C GLY A 103 10.96 -10.29 5.74
N MET A 104 9.68 -10.46 6.13
CA MET A 104 8.69 -11.14 5.30
C MET A 104 8.21 -10.23 4.16
N VAL A 105 8.07 -10.81 2.98
CA VAL A 105 7.38 -10.22 1.82
C VAL A 105 6.36 -11.23 1.32
N PHE A 106 5.09 -10.92 1.46
CA PHE A 106 3.99 -11.73 0.96
C PHE A 106 3.30 -11.02 -0.20
N GLN A 107 3.24 -11.68 -1.34
CA GLN A 107 2.75 -11.10 -2.60
C GLN A 107 1.43 -11.75 -3.00
N ILE A 108 0.43 -10.93 -3.29
CA ILE A 108 -0.90 -11.36 -3.73
C ILE A 108 -1.14 -10.81 -5.14
N GLY A 109 -1.54 -11.68 -6.06
CA GLY A 109 -1.76 -11.34 -7.46
C GLY A 109 -0.49 -11.43 -8.30
N ASN A 110 -0.63 -11.03 -9.56
CA ASN A 110 0.43 -11.06 -10.56
C ASN A 110 0.62 -9.66 -11.16
N GLU A 111 1.83 -9.40 -11.67
CA GLU A 111 2.02 -8.19 -12.47
C GLU A 111 0.98 -8.10 -13.61
N PRO A 112 0.48 -6.92 -13.91
CA PRO A 112 0.96 -5.62 -13.45
C PRO A 112 0.34 -5.12 -12.14
N GLN A 113 -0.62 -5.82 -11.55
CA GLN A 113 -1.33 -5.38 -10.35
C GLN A 113 -1.10 -6.35 -9.20
N ARG A 114 -0.23 -5.98 -8.27
CA ARG A 114 0.16 -6.82 -7.15
C ARG A 114 -0.01 -6.09 -5.83
N ILE A 115 -0.39 -6.83 -4.81
CA ILE A 115 -0.42 -6.36 -3.43
C ILE A 115 0.75 -7.00 -2.70
N ASP A 116 1.61 -6.18 -2.13
CA ASP A 116 2.75 -6.61 -1.33
C ASP A 116 2.49 -6.27 0.15
N ILE A 117 2.49 -7.29 1.01
CA ILE A 117 2.48 -7.14 2.46
C ILE A 117 3.90 -7.41 2.94
N VAL A 118 4.54 -6.37 3.49
CA VAL A 118 5.94 -6.42 3.91
C VAL A 118 6.05 -6.17 5.41
N SER A 119 6.93 -6.90 6.09
CA SER A 119 7.17 -6.73 7.53
C SER A 119 8.43 -5.92 7.85
N ALA A 120 9.19 -5.52 6.84
CA ALA A 120 10.34 -4.62 6.96
C ALA A 120 10.54 -3.83 5.67
N ILE A 121 11.11 -2.65 5.79
CA ILE A 121 11.62 -1.85 4.68
C ILE A 121 13.04 -1.38 4.99
N ASP A 122 13.81 -1.04 3.95
CA ASP A 122 15.21 -0.63 4.12
C ASP A 122 15.34 0.71 4.85
N GLY A 123 16.25 0.76 5.80
CA GLY A 123 16.69 1.99 6.46
C GLY A 123 15.75 2.63 7.46
N VAL A 124 14.56 2.06 7.71
CA VAL A 124 13.55 2.64 8.62
C VAL A 124 13.00 1.58 9.56
N ASP A 125 12.86 1.92 10.83
CA ASP A 125 12.19 1.10 11.84
C ASP A 125 10.71 1.45 11.97
N TYR A 126 9.84 0.42 12.04
CA TYR A 126 8.39 0.61 12.10
C TYR A 126 7.95 1.42 13.32
N SER A 127 8.50 1.09 14.50
CA SER A 127 8.09 1.70 15.77
C SER A 127 8.38 3.20 15.83
N GLU A 128 9.43 3.62 15.13
CA GLU A 128 9.78 5.04 15.00
C GLU A 128 9.01 5.72 13.87
N ALA A 129 8.87 5.07 12.72
CA ALA A 129 8.17 5.63 11.58
C ALA A 129 6.68 5.86 11.85
N VAL A 130 6.02 4.97 12.57
CA VAL A 130 4.58 5.09 12.87
C VAL A 130 4.24 6.35 13.69
N LYS A 131 5.18 6.84 14.47
CA LYS A 131 5.04 8.09 15.25
C LYS A 131 5.00 9.34 14.36
N ARG A 132 5.63 9.27 13.19
CA ARG A 132 5.74 10.34 12.20
C ARG A 132 4.82 10.15 11.00
N ALA A 133 4.13 9.00 10.92
CA ALA A 133 3.25 8.69 9.81
C ALA A 133 2.16 9.76 9.61
N GLU A 134 1.89 10.09 8.36
CA GLU A 134 0.85 11.04 8.00
C GLU A 134 -0.48 10.30 7.77
N ARG A 135 -1.59 10.84 8.29
CA ARG A 135 -2.92 10.33 7.97
C ARG A 135 -3.41 11.01 6.69
N MET A 136 -3.78 10.21 5.71
CA MET A 136 -4.29 10.69 4.43
C MET A 136 -5.61 9.99 4.11
N THR A 137 -6.59 10.74 3.60
CA THR A 137 -7.82 10.15 3.09
C THR A 137 -7.64 9.80 1.61
N VAL A 138 -7.70 8.51 1.29
CA VAL A 138 -7.53 7.98 -0.06
C VAL A 138 -8.78 7.18 -0.43
N ASP A 139 -9.53 7.64 -1.42
CA ASP A 139 -10.78 7.02 -1.88
C ASP A 139 -11.78 6.73 -0.75
N GLY A 140 -11.85 7.61 0.25
CA GLY A 140 -12.71 7.47 1.43
C GLY A 140 -12.12 6.65 2.58
N PHE A 141 -10.95 6.06 2.41
CA PHE A 141 -10.21 5.37 3.48
C PHE A 141 -9.26 6.33 4.19
N ASP A 142 -9.28 6.34 5.51
CA ASP A 142 -8.29 7.05 6.33
C ASP A 142 -7.10 6.12 6.59
N ILE A 143 -5.98 6.37 5.91
CA ILE A 143 -4.82 5.47 5.88
C ILE A 143 -3.60 6.18 6.47
N LYS A 144 -2.82 5.47 7.29
CA LYS A 144 -1.47 5.91 7.67
C LYS A 144 -0.53 5.72 6.49
N VAL A 145 0.13 6.79 6.09
CA VAL A 145 1.15 6.80 5.03
C VAL A 145 2.48 7.12 5.68
N ILE A 146 3.53 6.44 5.27
CA ILE A 146 4.90 6.74 5.73
C ILE A 146 5.19 8.23 5.52
N SER A 147 5.87 8.89 6.48
CA SER A 147 6.21 10.31 6.35
C SER A 147 7.11 10.56 5.15
N LEU A 148 7.09 11.78 4.63
CA LEU A 148 7.95 12.16 3.50
C LEU A 148 9.43 11.94 3.82
N ASP A 149 9.87 12.28 5.03
CA ASP A 149 11.27 12.11 5.44
C ASP A 149 11.67 10.63 5.54
N ASP A 150 10.84 9.80 6.18
CA ASP A 150 11.11 8.36 6.28
C ASP A 150 11.06 7.66 4.91
N LEU A 151 10.17 8.11 4.01
CA LEU A 151 10.12 7.60 2.65
C LEU A 151 11.40 7.92 1.86
N ILE A 152 11.93 9.13 2.01
CA ILE A 152 13.23 9.51 1.41
C ILE A 152 14.35 8.61 1.94
N VAL A 153 14.42 8.41 3.25
CA VAL A 153 15.41 7.51 3.88
C VAL A 153 15.29 6.10 3.32
N ASN A 154 14.07 5.55 3.26
CA ASN A 154 13.81 4.22 2.71
C ASN A 154 14.27 4.11 1.25
N LYS A 155 13.90 5.06 0.40
CA LYS A 155 14.28 5.08 -1.02
C LYS A 155 15.79 5.18 -1.22
N ARG A 156 16.48 5.96 -0.39
CA ARG A 156 17.95 6.05 -0.40
C ARG A 156 18.59 4.74 0.04
N ALA A 157 18.10 4.13 1.10
CA ALA A 157 18.63 2.89 1.68
C ALA A 157 18.49 1.69 0.73
N SER A 158 17.41 1.61 -0.06
CA SER A 158 17.22 0.52 -1.02
C SER A 158 18.26 0.52 -2.15
N GLY A 159 18.81 1.69 -2.50
CA GLY A 159 19.89 1.85 -3.47
C GLY A 159 19.53 1.47 -4.92
N ARG A 160 18.32 1.04 -5.20
CA ARG A 160 17.88 0.73 -6.56
C ARG A 160 17.79 2.02 -7.39
N PRO A 161 18.23 2.04 -8.67
CA PRO A 161 18.25 3.27 -9.49
C PRO A 161 16.89 3.99 -9.51
N LYS A 162 15.79 3.25 -9.62
CA LYS A 162 14.43 3.78 -9.58
C LYS A 162 14.11 4.47 -8.25
N ASP A 163 14.52 3.86 -7.12
CA ASP A 163 14.27 4.41 -5.79
C ASP A 163 15.15 5.64 -5.51
N VAL A 164 16.36 5.66 -5.99
CA VAL A 164 17.24 6.85 -5.92
C VAL A 164 16.62 8.01 -6.68
N ALA A 165 16.07 7.77 -7.87
CA ALA A 165 15.36 8.79 -8.63
C ALA A 165 14.11 9.31 -7.91
N ASP A 166 13.33 8.41 -7.28
CA ASP A 166 12.20 8.80 -6.44
C ASP A 166 12.66 9.68 -5.26
N ALA A 167 13.73 9.29 -4.56
CA ALA A 167 14.27 10.05 -3.44
C ALA A 167 14.63 11.48 -3.83
N LEU A 168 15.31 11.67 -4.96
CA LEU A 168 15.66 13.01 -5.49
C LEU A 168 14.41 13.86 -5.75
N SER A 169 13.36 13.25 -6.28
CA SER A 169 12.09 13.94 -6.56
C SER A 169 11.36 14.33 -5.27
N LEU A 170 11.36 13.44 -4.29
CA LEU A 170 10.75 13.68 -2.97
C LEU A 170 11.53 14.76 -2.18
N GLU A 171 12.84 14.81 -2.28
CA GLU A 171 13.68 15.86 -1.67
C GLU A 171 13.31 17.25 -2.19
N ARG A 172 13.06 17.40 -3.50
CA ARG A 172 12.59 18.65 -4.10
C ARG A 172 11.19 19.06 -3.57
N ILE A 173 10.32 18.09 -3.33
CA ILE A 173 9.01 18.35 -2.72
C ILE A 173 9.18 18.81 -1.28
N ARG A 174 10.05 18.16 -0.51
CA ARG A 174 10.36 18.55 0.87
C ARG A 174 10.89 19.98 0.96
N GLU A 175 11.83 20.35 0.09
CA GLU A 175 12.37 21.71 0.01
C GLU A 175 11.26 22.75 -0.24
N LYS A 176 10.32 22.44 -1.15
CA LYS A 176 9.19 23.33 -1.44
C LYS A 176 8.16 23.44 -0.29
N ARG A 177 8.03 22.40 0.54
CA ARG A 177 7.14 22.44 1.70
C ARG A 177 7.74 23.26 2.85
N ASN A 178 9.06 23.34 2.93
CA ASN A 178 9.79 24.00 4.02
C ASN A 178 10.20 25.45 3.70
N GLY A 179 10.08 25.87 2.45
CA GLY A 179 10.39 27.24 2.00
C GLY A 179 9.14 28.06 1.79
#